data_a7ae56740f26f17447eae7b500854c16
#
_entry.id   a7ae56740f26f17447eae7b500854c16
#
_cell.length_a   1.000
_cell.length_b   1.000
_cell.length_c   1.000
_cell.angle_alpha   90.00
_cell.angle_beta   90.00
_cell.angle_gamma   90.00
#
_symmetry.space_group_name_H-M   'P 1'
#
loop_
_entity.id
_entity.type
_entity.pdbx_description
1 polymer ?
#
loop_
_entity_poly.entity_id
_entity_poly.type
_entity_poly.pdbx_seq_one_letter_code
_entity_poly.pdbx_strand_id
1 'polypeptide(L)'
;MGMADVATVLFTKFLKYNPNVPRWHDRDRFVLSAGHGSMLLYSLLYLTGHKDMTIQEIKKFRQLGSKCAGHPEYGHAKGIETTTGPLGQGIGNAVGMALAEEILRSQFGEKIVNHFTYVIASDGDLMEGISHEVASFAGHLKLNKLIVFFDDNGISIDGPVLSLIHI
;
A
#
# COMPACT_ATOMS: atom_id res chain seq x y z
N MET A 1 3.24 -12.39 -9.17
CA MET A 1 2.47 -11.63 -10.21
C MET A 1 0.95 -11.70 -10.01
N GLY A 2 0.46 -12.43 -9.01
CA GLY A 2 -0.98 -12.63 -8.78
C GLY A 2 -1.82 -11.35 -8.68
N MET A 3 -1.27 -10.29 -8.10
CA MET A 3 -1.97 -9.01 -7.95
C MET A 3 -1.80 -8.03 -9.12
N ALA A 4 -1.14 -8.42 -10.23
CA ALA A 4 -0.88 -7.51 -11.33
C ALA A 4 -2.16 -6.99 -12.01
N ASP A 5 -3.14 -7.87 -12.24
CA ASP A 5 -4.41 -7.51 -12.88
C ASP A 5 -5.23 -6.57 -11.99
N VAL A 6 -5.35 -6.90 -10.71
CA VAL A 6 -6.03 -6.07 -9.71
C VAL A 6 -5.39 -4.69 -9.64
N ALA A 7 -4.06 -4.63 -9.51
CA ALA A 7 -3.32 -3.37 -9.45
C ALA A 7 -3.45 -2.56 -10.74
N THR A 8 -3.44 -3.22 -11.91
CA THR A 8 -3.66 -2.55 -13.19
C THR A 8 -5.03 -1.89 -13.26
N VAL A 9 -6.08 -2.61 -12.90
CA VAL A 9 -7.44 -2.07 -12.88
C VAL A 9 -7.56 -0.92 -11.86
N LEU A 10 -7.00 -1.10 -10.66
CA LEU A 10 -7.00 -0.06 -9.63
C LEU A 10 -6.36 1.24 -10.14
N PHE A 11 -5.13 1.17 -10.66
CA PHE A 11 -4.37 2.35 -11.10
C PHE A 11 -4.90 3.00 -12.37
N THR A 12 -5.63 2.26 -13.22
CA THR A 12 -6.15 2.80 -14.49
C THR A 12 -7.61 3.26 -14.41
N LYS A 13 -8.39 2.78 -13.42
CA LYS A 13 -9.84 3.02 -13.37
C LYS A 13 -10.32 3.70 -12.09
N PHE A 14 -9.66 3.49 -10.96
CA PHE A 14 -10.16 3.89 -9.65
C PHE A 14 -9.27 4.87 -8.92
N LEU A 15 -7.97 4.61 -8.86
CA LEU A 15 -7.04 5.39 -8.05
C LEU A 15 -6.92 6.84 -8.55
N LYS A 16 -7.23 7.77 -7.68
CA LYS A 16 -7.12 9.21 -7.93
C LYS A 16 -5.70 9.69 -7.59
N TYR A 17 -4.88 9.92 -8.59
CA TYR A 17 -3.49 10.38 -8.43
C TYR A 17 -3.07 11.31 -9.58
N ASN A 18 -1.95 12.03 -9.37
CA ASN A 18 -1.33 12.83 -10.42
C ASN A 18 0.20 12.66 -10.32
N PRO A 19 0.85 11.98 -11.30
CA PRO A 19 2.28 11.72 -11.25
C PRO A 19 3.13 12.99 -11.36
N ASN A 20 2.58 14.10 -11.88
CA ASN A 20 3.25 15.40 -11.94
C ASN A 20 3.14 16.18 -10.61
N VAL A 21 2.13 15.86 -9.77
CA VAL A 21 1.93 16.44 -8.45
C VAL A 21 1.77 15.32 -7.42
N PRO A 22 2.80 14.48 -7.22
CA PRO A 22 2.71 13.25 -6.44
C PRO A 22 2.46 13.48 -4.93
N ARG A 23 2.55 14.71 -4.47
CA ARG A 23 2.21 15.13 -3.10
C ARG A 23 0.88 15.89 -3.01
N TRP A 24 0.03 15.80 -4.02
CA TRP A 24 -1.29 16.38 -3.96
C TRP A 24 -2.04 15.87 -2.71
N HIS A 25 -2.58 16.80 -1.93
CA HIS A 25 -3.10 16.49 -0.60
C HIS A 25 -4.31 15.56 -0.65
N ASP A 26 -5.21 15.72 -1.63
CA ASP A 26 -6.41 14.89 -1.78
C ASP A 26 -6.25 13.75 -2.80
N ARG A 27 -5.01 13.29 -3.05
CA ARG A 27 -4.77 12.06 -3.80
C ARG A 27 -5.19 10.85 -2.98
N ASP A 28 -5.62 9.79 -3.64
CA ASP A 28 -5.75 8.49 -2.98
C ASP A 28 -4.39 7.98 -2.49
N ARG A 29 -4.41 7.17 -1.45
CA ARG A 29 -3.22 6.52 -0.89
C ARG A 29 -3.20 5.07 -1.36
N PHE A 30 -2.05 4.63 -1.85
CA PHE A 30 -1.84 3.23 -2.16
C PHE A 30 -0.72 2.66 -1.29
N VAL A 31 -1.02 1.63 -0.53
CA VAL A 31 -0.10 0.95 0.37
C VAL A 31 0.08 -0.49 -0.06
N LEU A 32 1.30 -0.87 -0.40
CA LEU A 32 1.68 -2.26 -0.58
C LEU A 32 2.16 -2.81 0.76
N SER A 33 1.24 -3.38 1.56
CA SER A 33 1.55 -3.93 2.88
C SER A 33 2.47 -5.15 2.75
N ALA A 34 2.21 -6.01 1.76
CA ALA A 34 3.11 -7.08 1.35
C ALA A 34 4.38 -6.52 0.69
N GLY A 35 5.22 -5.84 1.47
CA GLY A 35 6.37 -5.05 0.98
C GLY A 35 7.40 -5.85 0.19
N HIS A 36 7.47 -7.17 0.37
CA HIS A 36 8.31 -8.06 -0.44
C HIS A 36 7.93 -8.08 -1.93
N GLY A 37 6.68 -7.71 -2.28
CA GLY A 37 6.20 -7.51 -3.64
C GLY A 37 6.58 -6.16 -4.24
N SER A 38 7.59 -5.46 -3.74
CA SER A 38 7.99 -4.09 -4.05
C SER A 38 8.11 -3.78 -5.54
N MET A 39 8.53 -4.75 -6.37
CA MET A 39 8.62 -4.57 -7.81
C MET A 39 7.26 -4.27 -8.45
N LEU A 40 6.15 -4.77 -7.91
CA LEU A 40 4.81 -4.40 -8.36
C LEU A 40 4.60 -2.88 -8.24
N LEU A 41 4.89 -2.32 -7.06
CA LEU A 41 4.75 -0.88 -6.82
C LEU A 41 5.67 -0.06 -7.74
N TYR A 42 6.94 -0.45 -7.89
CA TYR A 42 7.89 0.26 -8.74
C TYR A 42 7.47 0.24 -10.22
N SER A 43 6.97 -0.91 -10.69
CA SER A 43 6.43 -1.04 -12.04
C SER A 43 5.20 -0.15 -12.26
N LEU A 44 4.30 -0.08 -11.30
CA LEU A 44 3.13 0.80 -11.35
C LEU A 44 3.54 2.27 -11.40
N LEU A 45 4.46 2.69 -10.54
CA LEU A 45 4.97 4.07 -10.55
C LEU A 45 5.65 4.43 -11.88
N TYR A 46 6.41 3.50 -12.47
CA TYR A 46 7.02 3.69 -13.79
C TYR A 46 5.96 3.82 -14.89
N LEU A 47 5.03 2.86 -14.98
CA LEU A 47 4.01 2.80 -16.02
C LEU A 47 3.01 3.95 -15.95
N THR A 48 2.79 4.50 -14.75
CA THR A 48 1.90 5.65 -14.54
C THR A 48 2.60 7.00 -14.64
N GLY A 49 3.88 7.02 -14.98
CA GLY A 49 4.62 8.24 -15.36
C GLY A 49 5.19 9.05 -14.18
N HIS A 50 5.42 8.43 -13.03
CA HIS A 50 6.15 9.08 -11.95
C HIS A 50 7.61 9.32 -12.34
N LYS A 51 8.02 10.59 -12.40
CA LYS A 51 9.34 11.00 -12.94
C LYS A 51 10.53 10.41 -12.16
N ASP A 52 10.35 10.11 -10.90
CA ASP A 52 11.41 9.54 -10.04
C ASP A 52 11.67 8.06 -10.34
N MET A 53 10.70 7.37 -10.93
CA MET A 53 10.79 5.95 -11.23
C MET A 53 11.07 5.76 -12.72
N THR A 54 12.32 5.47 -13.06
CA THR A 54 12.77 5.24 -14.43
C THR A 54 13.11 3.77 -14.65
N ILE A 55 13.19 3.36 -15.91
CA ILE A 55 13.62 1.99 -16.24
C ILE A 55 15.05 1.70 -15.74
N GLN A 56 15.91 2.73 -15.66
CA GLN A 56 17.26 2.61 -15.11
C GLN A 56 17.21 2.33 -13.60
N GLU A 57 16.29 2.95 -12.85
CA GLU A 57 16.09 2.66 -11.44
C GLU A 57 15.54 1.24 -11.25
N ILE A 58 14.60 0.80 -12.06
CA ILE A 58 14.07 -0.58 -12.03
C ILE A 58 15.19 -1.60 -12.27
N LYS A 59 16.07 -1.35 -13.23
CA LYS A 59 17.23 -2.23 -13.51
C LYS A 59 18.22 -2.33 -12.35
N LYS A 60 18.21 -1.38 -11.41
CA LYS A 60 19.03 -1.37 -10.21
C LYS A 60 18.29 -1.93 -8.99
N PHE A 61 17.24 -2.70 -9.19
CA PHE A 61 16.48 -3.31 -8.11
C PHE A 61 17.38 -4.00 -7.08
N ARG A 62 17.18 -3.69 -5.80
CA ARG A 62 17.96 -4.19 -4.66
C ARG A 62 19.44 -3.82 -4.64
N GLN A 63 19.91 -2.92 -5.49
CA GLN A 63 21.28 -2.42 -5.42
C GLN A 63 21.37 -1.26 -4.43
N LEU A 64 22.50 -1.17 -3.74
CA LEU A 64 22.75 -0.11 -2.77
C LEU A 64 22.60 1.28 -3.42
N GLY A 65 21.83 2.15 -2.76
CA GLY A 65 21.54 3.50 -3.25
C GLY A 65 20.49 3.60 -4.35
N SER A 66 19.89 2.47 -4.79
CA SER A 66 18.76 2.49 -5.71
C SER A 66 17.48 2.96 -5.06
N LYS A 67 16.64 3.65 -5.82
CA LYS A 67 15.25 3.96 -5.41
C LYS A 67 14.36 2.73 -5.32
N CYS A 68 14.75 1.64 -6.01
CA CYS A 68 14.07 0.36 -6.00
C CYS A 68 14.70 -0.58 -4.97
N ALA A 69 14.56 -0.24 -3.70
CA ALA A 69 14.98 -1.08 -2.58
C ALA A 69 14.22 -2.42 -2.56
N GLY A 70 14.70 -3.40 -1.81
CA GLY A 70 14.05 -4.71 -1.67
C GLY A 70 12.62 -4.63 -1.13
N HIS A 71 12.36 -3.64 -0.29
CA HIS A 71 11.03 -3.26 0.21
C HIS A 71 10.83 -1.77 -0.03
N PRO A 72 9.57 -1.28 -0.21
CA PRO A 72 9.32 0.13 -0.41
C PRO A 72 9.77 0.96 0.80
N GLU A 73 10.48 2.04 0.54
CA GLU A 73 10.93 2.96 1.58
C GLU A 73 10.40 4.37 1.30
N TYR A 74 9.70 4.91 2.28
CA TYR A 74 9.17 6.28 2.19
C TYR A 74 10.31 7.29 1.96
N GLY A 75 10.13 8.13 0.95
CA GLY A 75 11.11 9.15 0.60
C GLY A 75 12.10 8.75 -0.49
N HIS A 76 12.28 7.46 -0.81
CA HIS A 76 13.16 7.01 -1.90
C HIS A 76 12.62 7.39 -3.28
N ALA A 77 11.32 7.26 -3.48
CA ALA A 77 10.64 7.76 -4.67
C ALA A 77 9.30 8.39 -4.30
N LYS A 78 8.89 9.39 -5.10
CA LYS A 78 7.55 9.98 -4.95
C LYS A 78 6.50 8.96 -5.39
N GLY A 79 5.42 8.86 -4.62
CA GLY A 79 4.38 7.85 -4.82
C GLY A 79 4.52 6.64 -3.91
N ILE A 80 5.62 6.52 -3.16
CA ILE A 80 5.73 5.57 -2.04
C ILE A 80 5.14 6.25 -0.80
N GLU A 81 4.01 5.75 -0.32
CA GLU A 81 3.24 6.39 0.76
C GLU A 81 3.77 6.04 2.16
N THR A 82 4.38 4.87 2.31
CA THR A 82 4.94 4.40 3.58
C THR A 82 6.02 3.35 3.36
N THR A 83 6.90 3.19 4.34
CA THR A 83 7.87 2.10 4.37
C THR A 83 7.16 0.83 4.81
N THR A 84 7.33 -0.25 4.04
CA THR A 84 6.81 -1.57 4.35
C THR A 84 7.93 -2.61 4.25
N GLY A 85 7.66 -3.82 4.69
CA GLY A 85 8.62 -4.92 4.77
C GLY A 85 8.30 -5.79 5.96
N PRO A 86 8.37 -5.26 7.21
CA PRO A 86 7.79 -5.96 8.36
C PRO A 86 6.29 -6.15 8.16
N LEU A 87 5.84 -7.40 8.27
CA LEU A 87 4.46 -7.78 8.03
C LEU A 87 3.48 -7.07 8.98
N GLY A 88 2.28 -6.76 8.50
CA GLY A 88 1.23 -6.07 9.26
C GLY A 88 1.41 -4.55 9.37
N GLN A 89 2.62 -4.01 9.20
CA GLN A 89 2.89 -2.57 9.39
C GLN A 89 2.20 -1.72 8.32
N GLY A 90 2.14 -2.20 7.09
CA GLY A 90 1.47 -1.49 5.99
C GLY A 90 -0.02 -1.30 6.25
N ILE A 91 -0.71 -2.34 6.71
CA ILE A 91 -2.13 -2.27 7.09
C ILE A 91 -2.32 -1.26 8.21
N GLY A 92 -1.47 -1.31 9.26
CA GLY A 92 -1.54 -0.37 10.37
C GLY A 92 -1.40 1.09 9.92
N ASN A 93 -0.41 1.37 9.06
CA ASN A 93 -0.23 2.70 8.49
C ASN A 93 -1.43 3.13 7.62
N ALA A 94 -1.99 2.22 6.84
CA ALA A 94 -3.14 2.51 5.99
C ALA A 94 -4.40 2.84 6.81
N VAL A 95 -4.64 2.15 7.91
CA VAL A 95 -5.72 2.50 8.86
C VAL A 95 -5.49 3.90 9.42
N GLY A 96 -4.25 4.24 9.80
CA GLY A 96 -3.90 5.61 10.23
C GLY A 96 -4.15 6.67 9.15
N MET A 97 -3.85 6.36 7.88
CA MET A 97 -4.14 7.27 6.75
C MET A 97 -5.63 7.45 6.53
N ALA A 98 -6.43 6.39 6.61
CA ALA A 98 -7.87 6.46 6.48
C ALA A 98 -8.53 7.23 7.65
N LEU A 99 -8.01 7.05 8.86
CA LEU A 99 -8.45 7.84 10.01
C LEU A 99 -8.09 9.33 9.84
N ALA A 100 -6.90 9.63 9.34
CA ALA A 100 -6.48 10.99 9.05
C ALA A 100 -7.39 11.66 8.00
N GLU A 101 -7.80 10.92 6.96
CA GLU A 101 -8.77 11.41 5.97
C GLU A 101 -10.10 11.77 6.65
N GLU A 102 -10.65 10.90 7.47
CA GLU A 102 -11.92 11.12 8.17
C GLU A 102 -11.86 12.37 9.07
N ILE A 103 -10.76 12.54 9.83
CA ILE A 103 -10.55 13.73 10.67
C ILE A 103 -10.46 14.99 9.83
N LEU A 104 -9.64 14.98 8.77
CA LEU A 104 -9.45 16.14 7.90
C LEU A 104 -10.73 16.48 7.13
N ARG A 105 -11.47 15.48 6.65
CA ARG A 105 -12.75 15.65 5.99
C ARG A 105 -13.79 16.29 6.93
N SER A 106 -13.81 15.86 8.18
CA SER A 106 -14.67 16.47 9.22
C SER A 106 -14.32 17.93 9.49
N GLN A 107 -13.03 18.30 9.43
CA GLN A 107 -12.57 19.66 9.68
C GLN A 107 -12.72 20.60 8.48
N PHE A 108 -12.37 20.13 7.29
CA PHE A 108 -12.27 20.97 6.08
C PHE A 108 -13.41 20.74 5.07
N GLY A 109 -14.22 19.73 5.28
CA GLY A 109 -15.33 19.36 4.42
C GLY A 109 -14.94 18.48 3.23
N GLU A 110 -15.92 17.73 2.75
CA GLU A 110 -15.77 16.74 1.68
C GLU A 110 -15.32 17.32 0.33
N LYS A 111 -15.55 18.61 0.10
CA LYS A 111 -15.09 19.30 -1.12
C LYS A 111 -13.57 19.49 -1.17
N ILE A 112 -12.90 19.44 -0.02
CA ILE A 112 -11.45 19.67 0.12
C ILE A 112 -10.73 18.36 0.38
N VAL A 113 -11.30 17.48 1.21
CA VAL A 113 -10.71 16.19 1.56
C VAL A 113 -11.72 15.08 1.27
N ASN A 114 -11.40 14.26 0.28
CA ASN A 114 -12.26 13.14 -0.14
C ASN A 114 -11.43 12.09 -0.91
N HIS A 115 -10.51 11.43 -0.21
CA HIS A 115 -9.65 10.43 -0.82
C HIS A 115 -9.79 9.06 -0.15
N PHE A 116 -9.50 8.03 -0.92
CA PHE A 116 -9.49 6.64 -0.46
C PHE A 116 -8.07 6.22 -0.06
N THR A 117 -8.00 5.21 0.78
CA THR A 117 -6.77 4.46 1.07
C THR A 117 -6.96 3.03 0.59
N TYR A 118 -6.12 2.61 -0.36
CA TYR A 118 -6.11 1.27 -0.94
C TYR A 118 -4.90 0.50 -0.45
N VAL A 119 -5.11 -0.74 -0.07
CA VAL A 119 -4.05 -1.61 0.47
C VAL A 119 -4.04 -2.93 -0.27
N ILE A 120 -2.86 -3.44 -0.59
CA ILE A 120 -2.66 -4.84 -0.93
C ILE A 120 -1.99 -5.51 0.26
N ALA A 121 -2.69 -6.46 0.87
CA ALA A 121 -2.25 -7.27 1.99
C ALA A 121 -2.13 -8.73 1.58
N SER A 122 -1.28 -9.49 2.25
CA SER A 122 -1.08 -10.92 2.02
C SER A 122 -1.46 -11.75 3.24
N ASP A 123 -1.45 -13.06 3.10
CA ASP A 123 -1.66 -14.00 4.20
C ASP A 123 -0.78 -13.69 5.40
N GLY A 124 0.53 -13.52 5.17
CA GLY A 124 1.48 -13.19 6.24
C GLY A 124 1.17 -11.88 6.95
N ASP A 125 0.71 -10.85 6.22
CA ASP A 125 0.28 -9.59 6.84
C ASP A 125 -0.88 -9.81 7.81
N LEU A 126 -1.88 -10.61 7.39
CA LEU A 126 -3.09 -10.82 8.18
C LEU A 126 -2.88 -11.74 9.38
N MET A 127 -1.76 -12.44 9.45
CA MET A 127 -1.39 -13.29 10.60
C MET A 127 -0.77 -12.49 11.74
N GLU A 128 -0.31 -11.28 11.48
CA GLU A 128 0.27 -10.41 12.50
C GLU A 128 -0.79 -9.87 13.46
N GLY A 129 -0.50 -9.86 14.76
CA GLY A 129 -1.41 -9.38 15.80
C GLY A 129 -1.89 -7.95 15.55
N ILE A 130 -0.99 -7.07 15.09
CA ILE A 130 -1.35 -5.69 14.77
C ILE A 130 -2.44 -5.60 13.70
N SER A 131 -2.45 -6.50 12.72
CA SER A 131 -3.44 -6.51 11.64
C SER A 131 -4.86 -6.74 12.16
N HIS A 132 -5.02 -7.65 13.12
CA HIS A 132 -6.31 -7.90 13.78
C HIS A 132 -6.78 -6.71 14.60
N GLU A 133 -5.88 -6.10 15.35
CA GLU A 133 -6.20 -4.93 16.17
C GLU A 133 -6.62 -3.73 15.32
N VAL A 134 -5.84 -3.41 14.27
CA VAL A 134 -6.17 -2.26 13.43
C VAL A 134 -7.39 -2.50 12.55
N ALA A 135 -7.65 -3.74 12.11
CA ALA A 135 -8.87 -4.09 11.39
C ALA A 135 -10.11 -3.92 12.27
N SER A 136 -10.05 -4.40 13.53
CA SER A 136 -11.11 -4.18 14.52
C SER A 136 -11.34 -2.69 14.78
N PHE A 137 -10.27 -1.92 14.93
CA PHE A 137 -10.33 -0.48 15.13
C PHE A 137 -10.95 0.24 13.93
N ALA A 138 -10.53 -0.09 12.71
CA ALA A 138 -11.08 0.47 11.47
C ALA A 138 -12.59 0.17 11.34
N GLY A 139 -12.99 -1.06 11.66
CA GLY A 139 -14.40 -1.46 11.68
C GLY A 139 -15.22 -0.70 12.71
N HIS A 140 -14.67 -0.55 13.93
CA HIS A 140 -15.32 0.22 15.00
C HIS A 140 -15.55 1.68 14.59
N LEU A 141 -14.56 2.32 13.97
CA LEU A 141 -14.64 3.69 13.49
C LEU A 141 -15.37 3.84 12.15
N LYS A 142 -15.77 2.74 11.52
CA LYS A 142 -16.47 2.71 10.21
C LYS A 142 -15.68 3.45 9.11
N LEU A 143 -14.37 3.21 9.02
CA LEU A 143 -13.50 3.84 8.03
C LEU A 143 -13.81 3.29 6.62
N ASN A 144 -14.90 3.75 6.03
CA ASN A 144 -15.48 3.23 4.79
C ASN A 144 -14.69 3.58 3.51
N LYS A 145 -13.67 4.43 3.62
CA LYS A 145 -12.74 4.75 2.53
C LYS A 145 -11.44 3.96 2.59
N LEU A 146 -11.32 3.03 3.52
CA LEU A 146 -10.24 2.03 3.55
C LEU A 146 -10.67 0.81 2.75
N ILE A 147 -9.95 0.50 1.68
CA ILE A 147 -10.21 -0.64 0.81
C ILE A 147 -8.99 -1.56 0.85
N VAL A 148 -9.19 -2.78 1.33
CA VAL A 148 -8.11 -3.78 1.44
C VAL A 148 -8.35 -4.89 0.43
N PHE A 149 -7.39 -5.11 -0.45
CA PHE A 149 -7.31 -6.28 -1.32
C PHE A 149 -6.47 -7.34 -0.62
N PHE A 150 -7.02 -8.51 -0.46
CA PHE A 150 -6.35 -9.64 0.18
C PHE A 150 -5.81 -10.60 -0.89
N ASP A 151 -4.49 -10.79 -0.92
CA ASP A 151 -3.81 -11.77 -1.76
C ASP A 151 -3.74 -13.09 -1.00
N ASP A 152 -4.81 -13.88 -1.14
CA ASP A 152 -4.96 -15.22 -0.54
C ASP A 152 -4.21 -16.23 -1.40
N ASN A 153 -2.94 -16.41 -1.16
CA ASN A 153 -2.08 -17.33 -1.89
C ASN A 153 -1.68 -18.58 -1.08
N GLY A 154 -2.16 -18.68 0.16
CA GLY A 154 -1.98 -19.85 1.03
C GLY A 154 -0.55 -20.04 1.55
N ILE A 155 0.33 -19.04 1.39
CA ILE A 155 1.73 -19.16 1.77
C ILE A 155 2.24 -17.89 2.48
N SER A 156 3.06 -18.08 3.50
CA SER A 156 3.86 -17.03 4.13
C SER A 156 5.34 -17.28 3.87
N ILE A 157 6.22 -16.40 4.42
CA ILE A 157 7.68 -16.56 4.31
C ILE A 157 8.13 -17.92 4.87
N ASP A 158 7.51 -18.39 5.94
CA ASP A 158 7.91 -19.59 6.67
C ASP A 158 7.21 -20.88 6.20
N GLY A 159 6.28 -20.79 5.25
CA GLY A 159 5.60 -21.95 4.69
C GLY A 159 4.09 -21.79 4.52
N PRO A 160 3.35 -22.89 4.36
CA PRO A 160 1.91 -22.86 4.19
C PRO A 160 1.18 -22.24 5.38
N VAL A 161 0.18 -21.39 5.12
CA VAL A 161 -0.59 -20.66 6.14
C VAL A 161 -1.26 -21.60 7.15
N LEU A 162 -1.72 -22.77 6.72
CA LEU A 162 -2.34 -23.77 7.60
C LEU A 162 -1.41 -24.30 8.70
N SER A 163 -0.10 -24.22 8.52
CA SER A 163 0.87 -24.66 9.54
C SER A 163 0.95 -23.71 10.75
N LEU A 164 0.47 -22.50 10.61
CA LEU A 164 0.56 -21.46 11.65
C LEU A 164 -0.71 -21.38 12.54
N ILE A 165 -1.78 -22.05 12.12
CA ILE A 165 -3.02 -22.14 12.91
C ILE A 165 -2.90 -23.20 14.04
N HIS A 166 -1.90 -24.05 13.98
CA HIS A 166 -1.70 -25.19 14.87
C HIS A 166 -0.52 -25.05 15.85
N ILE A 167 -0.01 -23.84 16.04
CA ILE A 167 1.01 -23.58 17.07
C ILE A 167 0.35 -23.25 18.39
#